data_391be3a3ba487a429d9b3d4bd2649315
#
_entry.id   391be3a3ba487a429d9b3d4bd2649315
#
_cell.length_a   1.000
_cell.length_b   1.000
_cell.length_c   1.000
_cell.angle_alpha   90.00
_cell.angle_beta   90.00
_cell.angle_gamma   90.00
#
_symmetry.space_group_name_H-M   'P 1'
#
loop_
_entity.id
_entity.type
_entity.pdbx_description
1 polymer ?
#
loop_
_entity_poly.entity_id
_entity_poly.type
_entity_poly.pdbx_seq_one_letter_code
_entity_poly.pdbx_strand_id
1 'polypeptide(L)'
;RESKFLKGLRCTDKDTMEVVIQVLCGSVNKGLTAEIESLGSRAIGLSGADGGMIKAVRYSDDKELGFAGKVSSIQSDVIELALNNGYIPVISSVGYDIHGQAYNINADMVAGHIGAAVNSERVIFMTDVDGVFLDKDLPESLISELSVKKAEEMIDSGVIAGGMIPKVKSCMEALELGIKSAVIINGKKPEQLMAAALGEYAGTRFFEE
;
A
#
# COMPACT_ATOMS: atom_id res chain seq x y z
N ARG A 1 7.76 -16.86 16.35
CA ARG A 1 6.35 -17.32 16.24
C ARG A 1 5.99 -17.43 14.76
N GLU A 2 5.25 -18.46 14.36
CA GLU A 2 4.68 -18.54 13.01
C GLU A 2 3.58 -17.49 12.85
N SER A 3 3.58 -16.80 11.71
CA SER A 3 2.57 -15.82 11.39
C SER A 3 1.28 -16.50 10.95
N LYS A 4 0.17 -16.23 11.64
CA LYS A 4 -1.16 -16.69 11.25
C LYS A 4 -1.83 -15.64 10.38
N PHE A 5 -2.46 -16.07 9.29
CA PHE A 5 -3.23 -15.20 8.41
C PHE A 5 -4.68 -15.68 8.35
N LEU A 6 -5.61 -14.74 8.36
CA LEU A 6 -7.03 -14.97 8.19
C LEU A 6 -7.54 -14.02 7.08
N LYS A 7 -8.10 -14.59 6.00
CA LYS A 7 -8.58 -13.83 4.83
C LYS A 7 -7.56 -12.81 4.28
N GLY A 8 -6.28 -13.18 4.27
CA GLY A 8 -5.18 -12.32 3.78
C GLY A 8 -4.67 -11.29 4.78
N LEU A 9 -5.26 -11.17 5.96
CA LEU A 9 -4.83 -10.29 7.03
C LEU A 9 -4.01 -11.05 8.07
N ARG A 10 -2.95 -10.44 8.59
CA ARG A 10 -2.14 -11.01 9.67
C ARG A 10 -2.90 -10.90 10.99
N CYS A 11 -3.17 -12.05 11.63
CA CYS A 11 -3.65 -12.08 13.01
C CYS A 11 -2.61 -11.41 13.91
N THR A 12 -3.00 -10.35 14.61
CA THR A 12 -2.10 -9.47 15.34
C THR A 12 -2.55 -9.39 16.79
N ASP A 13 -1.97 -10.22 17.67
CA ASP A 13 -2.17 -10.13 19.12
C ASP A 13 -1.37 -8.95 19.69
N LYS A 14 -1.49 -8.72 21.00
CA LYS A 14 -0.83 -7.59 21.66
C LYS A 14 0.70 -7.62 21.52
N ASP A 15 1.32 -8.78 21.75
CA ASP A 15 2.78 -8.93 21.64
C ASP A 15 3.23 -8.72 20.19
N THR A 16 2.46 -9.26 19.24
CA THR A 16 2.72 -9.05 17.81
C THR A 16 2.59 -7.57 17.43
N MET A 17 1.61 -6.85 17.99
CA MET A 17 1.44 -5.42 17.72
C MET A 17 2.63 -4.59 18.22
N GLU A 18 3.17 -4.93 19.38
CA GLU A 18 4.40 -4.28 19.91
C GLU A 18 5.58 -4.50 18.96
N VAL A 19 5.76 -5.73 18.44
CA VAL A 19 6.81 -6.04 17.45
C VAL A 19 6.56 -5.29 16.14
N VAL A 20 5.31 -5.22 15.68
CA VAL A 20 4.94 -4.46 14.45
C VAL A 20 5.36 -3.00 14.58
N ILE A 21 5.06 -2.34 15.72
CA ILE A 21 5.46 -0.95 15.96
C ILE A 21 6.99 -0.83 15.93
N GLN A 22 7.70 -1.66 16.69
CA GLN A 22 9.16 -1.60 16.76
C GLN A 22 9.84 -1.81 15.40
N VAL A 23 9.33 -2.75 14.62
CA VAL A 23 9.90 -3.10 13.32
C VAL A 23 9.48 -2.10 12.25
N LEU A 24 8.17 -1.88 12.06
CA LEU A 24 7.69 -1.05 10.95
C LEU A 24 7.91 0.45 11.20
N CYS A 25 7.60 0.97 12.40
CA CYS A 25 7.80 2.39 12.70
C CYS A 25 9.24 2.71 13.14
N GLY A 26 9.98 1.71 13.61
CA GLY A 26 11.37 1.83 14.05
C GLY A 26 12.36 1.42 12.96
N SER A 27 12.84 0.17 13.02
CA SER A 27 14.00 -0.26 12.24
C SER A 27 13.80 -0.16 10.73
N VAL A 28 12.65 -0.58 10.20
CA VAL A 28 12.38 -0.53 8.75
C VAL A 28 12.20 0.92 8.29
N ASN A 29 11.32 1.68 8.95
CA ASN A 29 11.05 3.07 8.59
C ASN A 29 12.32 3.92 8.64
N LYS A 30 13.06 3.86 9.74
CA LYS A 30 14.28 4.66 9.91
C LYS A 30 15.43 4.17 9.03
N GLY A 31 15.50 2.86 8.76
CA GLY A 31 16.45 2.29 7.82
C GLY A 31 16.25 2.84 6.40
N LEU A 32 15.02 2.77 5.89
CA LEU A 32 14.67 3.33 4.57
C LEU A 32 14.89 4.84 4.51
N THR A 33 14.51 5.58 5.56
CA THR A 33 14.74 7.03 5.63
C THR A 33 16.23 7.34 5.52
N ALA A 34 17.08 6.65 6.28
CA ALA A 34 18.52 6.85 6.26
C ALA A 34 19.15 6.47 4.92
N GLU A 35 18.64 5.43 4.26
CA GLU A 35 19.10 5.01 2.94
C GLU A 35 18.81 6.06 1.88
N ILE A 36 17.58 6.63 1.85
CA ILE A 36 17.19 7.72 0.95
C ILE A 36 18.08 8.96 1.19
N GLU A 37 18.33 9.33 2.44
CA GLU A 37 19.23 10.43 2.80
C GLU A 37 20.66 10.18 2.31
N SER A 38 21.15 8.94 2.41
CA SER A 38 22.50 8.57 1.95
C SER A 38 22.69 8.70 0.43
N LEU A 39 21.57 8.64 -0.31
CA LEU A 39 21.53 8.85 -1.77
C LEU A 39 21.39 10.33 -2.17
N GLY A 40 21.42 11.25 -1.19
CA GLY A 40 21.38 12.70 -1.43
C GLY A 40 20.00 13.32 -1.50
N SER A 41 18.94 12.55 -1.21
CA SER A 41 17.56 13.06 -1.12
C SER A 41 17.18 13.28 0.34
N ARG A 42 16.30 14.26 0.59
CA ARG A 42 15.78 14.53 1.94
C ARG A 42 14.59 13.63 2.23
N ALA A 43 14.61 12.89 3.32
CA ALA A 43 13.52 12.02 3.71
C ALA A 43 13.08 12.23 5.16
N ILE A 44 11.84 11.92 5.46
CA ILE A 44 11.30 11.94 6.82
C ILE A 44 10.50 10.67 7.09
N GLY A 45 10.85 9.96 8.15
CA GLY A 45 10.14 8.74 8.56
C GLY A 45 9.00 9.05 9.50
N LEU A 46 7.78 8.65 9.11
CA LEU A 46 6.52 8.92 9.80
C LEU A 46 5.75 7.62 10.07
N SER A 47 4.82 7.69 11.02
CA SER A 47 3.83 6.66 11.33
C SER A 47 2.45 7.31 11.51
N GLY A 48 1.41 6.52 11.62
CA GLY A 48 0.06 7.05 11.85
C GLY A 48 -0.11 7.85 13.15
N ALA A 49 0.82 7.74 14.10
CA ALA A 49 0.82 8.52 15.33
C ALA A 49 1.21 9.98 15.11
N ASP A 50 2.11 10.22 14.11
CA ASP A 50 2.68 11.52 13.86
C ASP A 50 1.58 12.46 13.31
N GLY A 51 1.24 13.50 14.06
CA GLY A 51 0.12 14.38 13.74
C GLY A 51 -1.26 13.69 13.73
N GLY A 52 -1.36 12.45 14.22
CA GLY A 52 -2.58 11.65 14.12
C GLY A 52 -2.93 11.30 12.67
N MET A 53 -1.93 11.18 11.83
CA MET A 53 -2.03 11.09 10.38
C MET A 53 -2.88 9.93 9.89
N ILE A 54 -2.74 8.72 10.46
CA ILE A 54 -3.56 7.56 10.09
C ILE A 54 -4.51 7.23 11.23
N LYS A 55 -5.77 7.64 11.10
CA LYS A 55 -6.83 7.20 12.01
C LYS A 55 -7.28 5.82 11.60
N ALA A 56 -7.39 4.93 12.58
CA ALA A 56 -7.71 3.53 12.37
C ALA A 56 -8.86 3.07 13.25
N VAL A 57 -9.52 2.02 12.80
CA VAL A 57 -10.47 1.24 13.59
C VAL A 57 -10.14 -0.24 13.42
N ARG A 58 -10.64 -1.07 14.33
CA ARG A 58 -10.53 -2.52 14.21
C ARG A 58 -11.09 -2.98 12.87
N TYR A 59 -10.42 -3.92 12.20
CA TYR A 59 -10.86 -4.42 10.88
C TYR A 59 -12.23 -5.10 10.94
N SER A 60 -12.47 -5.93 11.96
CA SER A 60 -13.74 -6.61 12.23
C SER A 60 -13.84 -7.01 13.69
N ASP A 61 -15.01 -7.49 14.12
CA ASP A 61 -15.25 -8.04 15.46
C ASP A 61 -14.68 -9.45 15.67
N ASP A 62 -14.04 -10.02 14.64
CA ASP A 62 -13.37 -11.31 14.75
C ASP A 62 -12.17 -11.22 15.70
N LYS A 63 -12.29 -11.88 16.85
CA LYS A 63 -11.28 -11.84 17.91
C LYS A 63 -9.92 -12.43 17.47
N GLU A 64 -9.91 -13.33 16.47
CA GLU A 64 -8.67 -13.92 15.97
C GLU A 64 -7.80 -12.90 15.22
N LEU A 65 -8.40 -11.89 14.60
CA LEU A 65 -7.68 -10.81 13.94
C LEU A 65 -6.98 -9.87 14.93
N GLY A 66 -7.45 -9.78 16.16
CA GLY A 66 -6.84 -8.98 17.23
C GLY A 66 -6.77 -7.49 16.87
N PHE A 67 -5.54 -6.98 16.74
CA PHE A 67 -5.23 -5.57 16.38
C PHE A 67 -4.99 -5.38 14.87
N ALA A 68 -5.49 -6.25 14.01
CA ALA A 68 -5.61 -5.95 12.60
C ALA A 68 -6.63 -4.80 12.41
N GLY A 69 -6.24 -3.78 11.66
CA GLY A 69 -7.02 -2.55 11.48
C GLY A 69 -7.34 -2.23 10.04
N LYS A 70 -8.19 -1.24 9.89
CA LYS A 70 -8.45 -0.54 8.62
C LYS A 70 -8.40 0.96 8.82
N VAL A 71 -8.08 1.68 7.77
CA VAL A 71 -8.08 3.15 7.77
C VAL A 71 -9.51 3.64 7.97
N SER A 72 -9.70 4.59 8.87
CA SER A 72 -10.97 5.32 9.02
C SER A 72 -10.89 6.72 8.42
N SER A 73 -9.73 7.37 8.52
CA SER A 73 -9.45 8.64 7.84
C SER A 73 -7.95 8.91 7.82
N ILE A 74 -7.51 9.73 6.87
CA ILE A 74 -6.15 10.28 6.79
C ILE A 74 -6.22 11.78 7.09
N GLN A 75 -5.29 12.25 7.95
CA GLN A 75 -4.99 13.66 8.16
C GLN A 75 -3.73 13.99 7.36
N SER A 76 -3.86 14.69 6.25
CA SER A 76 -2.75 14.91 5.30
C SER A 76 -1.77 16.00 5.70
N ASP A 77 -2.09 16.82 6.70
CA ASP A 77 -1.34 18.05 7.07
C ASP A 77 0.17 17.80 7.23
N VAL A 78 0.56 16.74 7.95
CA VAL A 78 1.99 16.41 8.17
C VAL A 78 2.66 15.91 6.89
N ILE A 79 1.92 15.16 6.05
CA ILE A 79 2.41 14.67 4.76
C ILE A 79 2.64 15.85 3.83
N GLU A 80 1.66 16.75 3.71
CA GLU A 80 1.74 17.96 2.88
C GLU A 80 2.85 18.89 3.36
N LEU A 81 3.00 19.07 4.67
CA LEU A 81 4.10 19.82 5.24
C LEU A 81 5.46 19.26 4.80
N ALA A 82 5.63 17.94 4.86
CA ALA A 82 6.85 17.28 4.43
C ALA A 82 7.10 17.48 2.92
N LEU A 83 6.09 17.20 2.09
CA LEU A 83 6.16 17.35 0.63
C LEU A 83 6.48 18.80 0.22
N ASN A 84 5.78 19.77 0.79
CA ASN A 84 5.96 21.21 0.49
C ASN A 84 7.34 21.74 0.89
N ASN A 85 8.04 21.04 1.79
CA ASN A 85 9.42 21.35 2.19
C ASN A 85 10.47 20.47 1.51
N GLY A 86 10.09 19.71 0.47
CA GLY A 86 11.00 18.90 -0.34
C GLY A 86 11.50 17.63 0.35
N TYR A 87 10.75 17.10 1.33
CA TYR A 87 11.02 15.80 1.91
C TYR A 87 10.26 14.69 1.20
N ILE A 88 10.84 13.51 1.17
CA ILE A 88 10.18 12.26 0.81
C ILE A 88 9.62 11.66 2.11
N PRO A 89 8.30 11.63 2.33
CA PRO A 89 7.72 11.00 3.51
C PRO A 89 7.76 9.47 3.37
N VAL A 90 8.43 8.80 4.30
CA VAL A 90 8.46 7.34 4.44
C VAL A 90 7.47 6.96 5.53
N ILE A 91 6.35 6.36 5.16
CA ILE A 91 5.21 6.18 6.08
C ILE A 91 4.99 4.69 6.37
N SER A 92 4.97 4.34 7.67
CA SER A 92 4.64 2.98 8.09
C SER A 92 3.12 2.78 8.21
N SER A 93 2.64 1.57 7.90
CA SER A 93 1.22 1.20 7.86
C SER A 93 0.63 0.86 9.24
N VAL A 94 0.99 1.65 10.27
CA VAL A 94 0.44 1.55 11.62
C VAL A 94 -0.44 2.75 11.89
N GLY A 95 -1.74 2.51 12.12
CA GLY A 95 -2.71 3.55 12.45
C GLY A 95 -3.13 3.49 13.91
N TYR A 96 -3.78 4.55 14.40
CA TYR A 96 -4.21 4.67 15.79
C TYR A 96 -5.68 5.10 15.86
N ASP A 97 -6.41 4.55 16.85
CA ASP A 97 -7.75 5.04 17.15
C ASP A 97 -7.75 6.28 18.05
N ILE A 98 -8.94 6.77 18.39
CA ILE A 98 -9.12 7.96 19.24
C ILE A 98 -8.66 7.76 20.69
N HIS A 99 -8.41 6.52 21.10
CA HIS A 99 -7.93 6.15 22.44
C HIS A 99 -6.42 5.88 22.46
N GLY A 100 -5.74 6.03 21.32
CA GLY A 100 -4.31 5.75 21.18
C GLY A 100 -3.98 4.27 20.98
N GLN A 101 -4.97 3.42 20.73
CA GLN A 101 -4.73 2.02 20.41
C GLN A 101 -4.17 1.89 18.99
N ALA A 102 -3.01 1.24 18.87
CA ALA A 102 -2.37 0.96 17.58
C ALA A 102 -3.02 -0.22 16.85
N TYR A 103 -3.06 -0.13 15.53
CA TYR A 103 -3.55 -1.18 14.63
C TYR A 103 -2.55 -1.44 13.50
N ASN A 104 -2.36 -2.72 13.20
CA ASN A 104 -1.61 -3.18 12.04
C ASN A 104 -2.54 -3.18 10.81
N ILE A 105 -2.21 -2.35 9.83
CA ILE A 105 -3.05 -2.15 8.63
C ILE A 105 -2.30 -2.69 7.40
N ASN A 106 -3.04 -3.23 6.43
CA ASN A 106 -2.45 -3.60 5.15
C ASN A 106 -1.84 -2.37 4.47
N ALA A 107 -0.57 -2.47 4.05
CA ALA A 107 0.18 -1.36 3.49
C ALA A 107 -0.41 -0.84 2.17
N ASP A 108 -0.95 -1.74 1.33
CA ASP A 108 -1.59 -1.37 0.06
C ASP A 108 -2.84 -0.51 0.32
N MET A 109 -3.66 -0.89 1.32
CA MET A 109 -4.79 -0.08 1.77
C MET A 109 -4.35 1.31 2.24
N VAL A 110 -3.31 1.39 3.08
CA VAL A 110 -2.78 2.68 3.57
C VAL A 110 -2.28 3.53 2.42
N ALA A 111 -1.57 2.94 1.45
CA ALA A 111 -1.06 3.65 0.28
C ALA A 111 -2.19 4.27 -0.56
N GLY A 112 -3.27 3.54 -0.81
CA GLY A 112 -4.46 4.06 -1.50
C GLY A 112 -5.10 5.23 -0.76
N HIS A 113 -5.36 5.08 0.54
CA HIS A 113 -5.96 6.15 1.35
C HIS A 113 -5.08 7.40 1.46
N ILE A 114 -3.75 7.24 1.63
CA ILE A 114 -2.82 8.38 1.64
C ILE A 114 -2.79 9.05 0.28
N GLY A 115 -2.66 8.26 -0.80
CA GLY A 115 -2.68 8.78 -2.16
C GLY A 115 -3.90 9.64 -2.45
N ALA A 116 -5.08 9.18 -2.06
CA ALA A 116 -6.32 9.95 -2.19
C ALA A 116 -6.30 11.24 -1.35
N ALA A 117 -5.86 11.16 -0.08
CA ALA A 117 -5.85 12.30 0.82
C ALA A 117 -4.92 13.43 0.37
N VAL A 118 -3.81 13.11 -0.33
CA VAL A 118 -2.88 14.11 -0.90
C VAL A 118 -3.15 14.41 -2.37
N ASN A 119 -4.28 13.97 -2.93
CA ASN A 119 -4.65 14.14 -4.34
C ASN A 119 -3.56 13.66 -5.32
N SER A 120 -2.97 12.51 -5.05
CA SER A 120 -1.92 11.96 -5.92
C SER A 120 -2.48 11.60 -7.30
N GLU A 121 -1.68 11.79 -8.34
CA GLU A 121 -2.06 11.40 -9.69
C GLU A 121 -2.11 9.88 -9.87
N ARG A 122 -1.27 9.17 -9.12
CA ARG A 122 -1.20 7.71 -9.17
C ARG A 122 -0.68 7.09 -7.89
N VAL A 123 -1.05 5.83 -7.67
CA VAL A 123 -0.44 4.96 -6.66
C VAL A 123 0.30 3.83 -7.36
N ILE A 124 1.52 3.54 -6.92
CA ILE A 124 2.36 2.49 -7.48
C ILE A 124 2.54 1.39 -6.43
N PHE A 125 2.01 0.20 -6.70
CA PHE A 125 2.17 -0.98 -5.86
C PHE A 125 3.38 -1.79 -6.33
N MET A 126 4.44 -1.75 -5.55
CA MET A 126 5.66 -2.52 -5.82
C MET A 126 5.49 -3.95 -5.29
N THR A 127 5.62 -4.93 -6.17
CA THR A 127 5.41 -6.35 -5.86
C THR A 127 6.60 -7.19 -6.31
N ASP A 128 6.49 -8.51 -6.22
CA ASP A 128 7.47 -9.47 -6.71
C ASP A 128 7.17 -10.01 -8.12
N VAL A 129 6.13 -9.47 -8.77
CA VAL A 129 5.71 -9.84 -10.14
C VAL A 129 5.62 -8.62 -11.03
N ASP A 130 5.77 -8.80 -12.34
CA ASP A 130 5.82 -7.71 -13.32
C ASP A 130 4.47 -7.01 -13.55
N GLY A 131 3.36 -7.58 -13.11
CA GLY A 131 2.01 -7.08 -13.28
C GLY A 131 0.99 -8.22 -13.35
N VAL A 132 -0.13 -7.98 -14.00
CA VAL A 132 -1.20 -8.97 -14.25
C VAL A 132 -0.98 -9.62 -15.60
N PHE A 133 -1.05 -10.94 -15.66
CA PHE A 133 -0.90 -11.74 -16.88
C PHE A 133 -2.24 -12.40 -17.25
N LEU A 134 -2.51 -12.55 -18.54
CA LEU A 134 -3.60 -13.43 -19.02
C LEU A 134 -3.28 -14.89 -18.74
N ASP A 135 -2.02 -15.27 -18.91
CA ASP A 135 -1.45 -16.56 -18.57
C ASP A 135 -0.11 -16.33 -17.86
N LYS A 136 -0.03 -16.72 -16.59
CA LYS A 136 1.17 -16.51 -15.74
C LYS A 136 2.42 -17.21 -16.26
N ASP A 137 2.27 -18.24 -17.09
CA ASP A 137 3.36 -19.03 -17.66
C ASP A 137 3.86 -18.46 -19.01
N LEU A 138 3.18 -17.41 -19.54
CA LEU A 138 3.51 -16.72 -20.78
C LEU A 138 3.88 -15.24 -20.50
N PRO A 139 5.18 -14.88 -20.46
CA PRO A 139 5.61 -13.51 -20.17
C PRO A 139 5.03 -12.45 -21.13
N GLU A 140 4.80 -12.80 -22.39
CA GLU A 140 4.21 -11.92 -23.40
C GLU A 140 2.72 -11.64 -23.19
N SER A 141 2.07 -12.35 -22.27
CA SER A 141 0.66 -12.15 -21.90
C SER A 141 0.46 -11.08 -20.84
N LEU A 142 1.51 -10.33 -20.47
CA LEU A 142 1.42 -9.21 -19.54
C LEU A 142 0.42 -8.16 -20.04
N ILE A 143 -0.54 -7.81 -19.20
CA ILE A 143 -1.55 -6.80 -19.49
C ILE A 143 -1.00 -5.43 -19.10
N SER A 144 -0.78 -4.55 -20.04
CA SER A 144 -0.27 -3.21 -19.77
C SER A 144 -1.33 -2.27 -19.18
N GLU A 145 -2.60 -2.41 -19.56
CA GLU A 145 -3.72 -1.59 -19.09
C GLU A 145 -4.93 -2.46 -18.81
N LEU A 146 -5.59 -2.20 -17.68
CA LEU A 146 -6.72 -3.00 -17.21
C LEU A 146 -7.79 -2.09 -16.58
N SER A 147 -8.99 -2.04 -17.16
CA SER A 147 -10.10 -1.33 -16.53
C SER A 147 -10.63 -2.09 -15.32
N VAL A 148 -11.25 -1.37 -14.37
CA VAL A 148 -11.87 -1.95 -13.17
C VAL A 148 -12.85 -3.06 -13.56
N LYS A 149 -13.75 -2.80 -14.50
CA LYS A 149 -14.72 -3.78 -14.98
C LYS A 149 -14.07 -5.05 -15.52
N LYS A 150 -13.01 -4.90 -16.32
CA LYS A 150 -12.30 -6.05 -16.87
C LYS A 150 -11.55 -6.84 -15.81
N ALA A 151 -11.01 -6.15 -14.80
CA ALA A 151 -10.36 -6.78 -13.65
C ALA A 151 -11.36 -7.64 -12.84
N GLU A 152 -12.59 -7.16 -12.62
CA GLU A 152 -13.66 -7.93 -11.98
C GLU A 152 -14.01 -9.19 -12.77
N GLU A 153 -14.24 -9.06 -14.09
CA GLU A 153 -14.50 -10.20 -14.97
C GLU A 153 -13.38 -11.25 -14.91
N MET A 154 -12.12 -10.80 -14.84
CA MET A 154 -10.96 -11.69 -14.76
C MET A 154 -10.81 -12.37 -13.39
N ILE A 155 -11.23 -11.71 -12.31
CA ILE A 155 -11.34 -12.33 -10.99
C ILE A 155 -12.43 -13.41 -10.99
N ASP A 156 -13.61 -13.08 -11.50
CA ASP A 156 -14.77 -13.99 -11.54
C ASP A 156 -14.53 -15.22 -12.43
N SER A 157 -13.82 -15.04 -13.54
CA SER A 157 -13.43 -16.14 -14.44
C SER A 157 -12.22 -16.96 -13.94
N GLY A 158 -11.56 -16.53 -12.86
CA GLY A 158 -10.40 -17.21 -12.29
C GLY A 158 -9.07 -16.98 -13.02
N VAL A 159 -9.02 -16.09 -14.00
CA VAL A 159 -7.76 -15.66 -14.65
C VAL A 159 -6.88 -14.93 -13.62
N ILE A 160 -7.47 -14.00 -12.86
CA ILE A 160 -6.82 -13.42 -11.70
C ILE A 160 -7.17 -14.27 -10.49
N ALA A 161 -6.16 -14.92 -9.89
CA ALA A 161 -6.35 -15.88 -8.81
C ALA A 161 -5.31 -15.72 -7.68
N GLY A 162 -5.57 -16.36 -6.56
CA GLY A 162 -4.61 -16.48 -5.44
C GLY A 162 -4.16 -15.14 -4.88
N GLY A 163 -2.85 -14.97 -4.70
CA GLY A 163 -2.23 -13.77 -4.12
C GLY A 163 -2.34 -12.50 -4.97
N MET A 164 -2.73 -12.61 -6.25
CA MET A 164 -2.95 -11.45 -7.11
C MET A 164 -4.28 -10.74 -6.82
N ILE A 165 -5.32 -11.46 -6.39
CA ILE A 165 -6.64 -10.89 -6.09
C ILE A 165 -6.55 -9.72 -5.10
N PRO A 166 -5.90 -9.84 -3.92
CA PRO A 166 -5.76 -8.71 -3.01
C PRO A 166 -5.10 -7.48 -3.63
N LYS A 167 -4.07 -7.67 -4.44
CA LYS A 167 -3.33 -6.57 -5.09
C LYS A 167 -4.20 -5.84 -6.11
N VAL A 168 -4.90 -6.58 -6.96
CA VAL A 168 -5.85 -6.01 -7.92
C VAL A 168 -6.98 -5.26 -7.20
N LYS A 169 -7.52 -5.83 -6.13
CA LYS A 169 -8.52 -5.15 -5.30
C LYS A 169 -8.00 -3.85 -4.70
N SER A 170 -6.75 -3.80 -4.22
CA SER A 170 -6.16 -2.56 -3.71
C SER A 170 -6.01 -1.49 -4.81
N CYS A 171 -5.73 -1.90 -6.07
CA CYS A 171 -5.76 -0.97 -7.20
C CYS A 171 -7.16 -0.41 -7.46
N MET A 172 -8.18 -1.28 -7.45
CA MET A 172 -9.57 -0.87 -7.65
C MET A 172 -10.04 0.07 -6.53
N GLU A 173 -9.79 -0.29 -5.26
CA GLU A 173 -10.08 0.55 -4.09
C GLU A 173 -9.40 1.92 -4.18
N ALA A 174 -8.16 1.99 -4.67
CA ALA A 174 -7.45 3.25 -4.86
C ALA A 174 -8.13 4.16 -5.90
N LEU A 175 -8.64 3.58 -6.99
CA LEU A 175 -9.43 4.31 -8.00
C LEU A 175 -10.76 4.79 -7.42
N GLU A 176 -11.50 3.94 -6.71
CA GLU A 176 -12.75 4.30 -6.02
C GLU A 176 -12.55 5.47 -5.03
N LEU A 177 -11.36 5.61 -4.43
CA LEU A 177 -10.98 6.73 -3.58
C LEU A 177 -10.68 8.02 -4.38
N GLY A 178 -10.74 8.00 -5.72
CA GLY A 178 -10.57 9.13 -6.60
C GLY A 178 -9.15 9.31 -7.17
N ILE A 179 -8.26 8.33 -7.00
CA ILE A 179 -6.93 8.35 -7.62
C ILE A 179 -7.09 8.03 -9.12
N LYS A 180 -6.42 8.80 -9.99
CA LYS A 180 -6.60 8.70 -11.45
C LYS A 180 -6.07 7.39 -12.04
N SER A 181 -5.04 6.82 -11.46
CA SER A 181 -4.50 5.52 -11.88
C SER A 181 -3.78 4.79 -10.75
N ALA A 182 -3.87 3.48 -10.74
CA ALA A 182 -3.09 2.59 -9.87
C ALA A 182 -2.23 1.67 -10.74
N VAL A 183 -1.00 1.41 -10.34
CA VAL A 183 -0.06 0.62 -11.15
C VAL A 183 0.55 -0.50 -10.29
N ILE A 184 0.56 -1.72 -10.82
CA ILE A 184 1.32 -2.84 -10.23
C ILE A 184 2.62 -3.01 -11.01
N ILE A 185 3.75 -2.97 -10.32
CA ILE A 185 5.09 -3.16 -10.90
C ILE A 185 5.92 -4.17 -10.11
N ASN A 186 6.99 -4.66 -10.73
CA ASN A 186 7.99 -5.46 -10.05
C ASN A 186 9.01 -4.57 -9.33
N GLY A 187 8.96 -4.56 -8.00
CA GLY A 187 9.88 -3.77 -7.17
C GLY A 187 11.35 -4.18 -7.25
N LYS A 188 11.66 -5.33 -7.88
CA LYS A 188 13.04 -5.77 -8.16
C LYS A 188 13.60 -5.19 -9.47
N LYS A 189 12.78 -4.44 -10.22
CA LYS A 189 13.12 -3.82 -11.51
C LYS A 189 13.06 -2.29 -11.38
N PRO A 190 14.17 -1.61 -11.03
CA PRO A 190 14.18 -0.15 -10.81
C PRO A 190 13.68 0.65 -12.01
N GLU A 191 13.92 0.15 -13.22
CA GLU A 191 13.43 0.75 -14.47
C GLU A 191 11.91 0.83 -14.55
N GLN A 192 11.18 -0.15 -13.99
CA GLN A 192 9.72 -0.10 -13.94
C GLN A 192 9.22 0.98 -13.00
N LEU A 193 9.89 1.20 -11.87
CA LEU A 193 9.53 2.28 -10.95
C LEU A 193 9.72 3.66 -11.61
N MET A 194 10.85 3.85 -12.30
CA MET A 194 11.12 5.10 -13.02
C MET A 194 10.07 5.36 -14.10
N ALA A 195 9.79 4.37 -14.94
CA ALA A 195 8.78 4.48 -15.99
C ALA A 195 7.39 4.78 -15.40
N ALA A 196 6.96 4.03 -14.37
CA ALA A 196 5.68 4.26 -13.71
C ALA A 196 5.60 5.67 -13.08
N ALA A 197 6.67 6.17 -12.45
CA ALA A 197 6.72 7.49 -11.85
C ALA A 197 6.61 8.61 -12.91
N LEU A 198 7.21 8.42 -14.08
CA LEU A 198 7.12 9.35 -15.21
C LEU A 198 5.82 9.26 -16.01
N GLY A 199 4.97 8.27 -15.73
CA GLY A 199 3.71 8.07 -16.45
C GLY A 199 3.87 7.26 -17.73
N GLU A 200 5.02 6.63 -17.90
CA GLU A 200 5.30 5.71 -19.00
C GLU A 200 4.74 4.31 -18.73
N TYR A 201 4.71 3.45 -19.75
CA TYR A 201 4.22 2.08 -19.58
C TYR A 201 5.19 1.25 -18.73
N ALA A 202 4.67 0.72 -17.62
CA ALA A 202 5.37 -0.22 -16.76
C ALA A 202 4.35 -1.09 -16.01
N GLY A 203 4.58 -2.37 -15.97
CA GLY A 203 3.68 -3.29 -15.26
C GLY A 203 2.25 -3.28 -15.80
N THR A 204 1.26 -3.27 -14.90
CA THR A 204 -0.16 -3.16 -15.24
C THR A 204 -0.76 -1.91 -14.63
N ARG A 205 -1.26 -1.02 -15.47
CA ARG A 205 -1.98 0.20 -15.09
C ARG A 205 -3.49 -0.05 -15.02
N PHE A 206 -4.08 0.30 -13.88
CA PHE A 206 -5.53 0.26 -13.67
C PHE A 206 -6.13 1.66 -13.82
N PHE A 207 -7.34 1.72 -14.38
CA PHE A 207 -8.10 2.95 -14.60
C PHE A 207 -9.61 2.70 -14.54
N GLU A 208 -10.39 3.73 -14.25
CA GLU A 208 -11.84 3.73 -14.41
C GLU A 208 -12.21 3.97 -15.88
N GLU A 209 -13.29 3.27 -16.36
CA GLU A 209 -13.87 3.53 -17.70
C GLU A 209 -14.74 4.79 -17.70
#